data_161662e37305d9e44c542d16abcb472f
#
_entry.id   161662e37305d9e44c542d16abcb472f
#
_cell.length_a   1.000
_cell.length_b   1.000
_cell.length_c   1.000
_cell.angle_alpha   90.00
_cell.angle_beta   90.00
_cell.angle_gamma   90.00
#
_symmetry.space_group_name_H-M   'P 1'
#
loop_
_entity.id
_entity.type
_entity.pdbx_description
1 polymer ?
#
loop_
_entity_poly.entity_id
_entity_poly.type
_entity_poly.pdbx_seq_one_letter_code
_entity_poly.pdbx_strand_id
1 'polypeptide(L)'
;MIKIRRHFVNLIILIYLWVAASFNLYMIGFYMKYVSSNLFISTLISCLGDLPLSVAGGFTYHHLGPRRAMCIFLSVAIFGGISLSTWATTDSGIATALISILVLLTRSGIKATFDSCYLANSTIFPAIFAGTAFGFCNLGAKIVTIFSAPMAELQPPVPMIILSCLAATALVAAFMLQEPPKKSLLKEESAVTKDNNTNNEET
;
A
#
# COMPACT_ATOMS: atom_id res chain seq x y z
N MET A 1 -1.01 17.44 -25.41
CA MET A 1 0.19 17.49 -24.56
C MET A 1 -0.11 17.43 -23.06
N ILE A 2 -1.10 18.14 -22.50
CA ILE A 2 -1.39 18.18 -21.05
C ILE A 2 -1.80 16.80 -20.48
N LYS A 3 -2.61 16.00 -21.20
CA LYS A 3 -3.00 14.65 -20.76
C LYS A 3 -1.81 13.69 -20.66
N ILE A 4 -0.90 13.70 -21.61
CA ILE A 4 0.29 12.82 -21.64
C ILE A 4 1.20 13.14 -20.45
N ARG A 5 1.46 14.43 -20.18
CA ARG A 5 2.26 14.87 -19.04
C ARG A 5 1.66 14.44 -17.70
N ARG A 6 0.34 14.50 -17.56
CA ARG A 6 -0.38 14.06 -16.36
C ARG A 6 -0.24 12.55 -16.11
N HIS A 7 -0.41 11.72 -17.15
CA HIS A 7 -0.24 10.27 -17.02
C HIS A 7 1.20 9.90 -16.68
N PHE A 8 2.19 10.60 -17.25
CA PHE A 8 3.60 10.38 -16.92
C PHE A 8 3.95 10.74 -15.47
N VAL A 9 3.46 11.86 -14.97
CA VAL A 9 3.64 12.26 -13.56
C VAL A 9 2.96 11.26 -12.62
N ASN A 10 1.73 10.87 -12.91
CA ASN A 10 1.02 9.85 -12.12
C ASN A 10 1.76 8.50 -12.13
N LEU A 11 2.37 8.12 -13.25
CA LEU A 11 3.16 6.88 -13.35
C LEU A 11 4.38 6.93 -12.40
N ILE A 12 5.13 8.02 -12.42
CA ILE A 12 6.30 8.18 -11.52
C ILE A 12 5.86 8.14 -10.06
N ILE A 13 4.79 8.85 -9.72
CA ILE A 13 4.25 8.87 -8.36
C ILE A 13 3.80 7.45 -7.96
N LEU A 14 3.11 6.74 -8.84
CA LEU A 14 2.61 5.40 -8.54
C LEU A 14 3.75 4.39 -8.42
N ILE A 15 4.80 4.46 -9.26
CA ILE A 15 6.01 3.64 -9.12
C ILE A 15 6.63 3.87 -7.74
N TYR A 16 6.77 5.13 -7.32
CA TYR A 16 7.34 5.46 -6.02
C TYR A 16 6.49 4.92 -4.86
N LEU A 17 5.16 5.12 -4.90
CA LEU A 17 4.23 4.59 -3.90
C LEU A 17 4.28 3.06 -3.84
N TRP A 18 4.34 2.40 -4.98
CA TRP A 18 4.43 0.94 -5.06
C TRP A 18 5.74 0.41 -4.47
N VAL A 19 6.86 1.06 -4.80
CA VAL A 19 8.18 0.75 -4.24
C VAL A 19 8.17 0.92 -2.72
N ALA A 20 7.70 2.06 -2.23
CA ALA A 20 7.65 2.35 -0.80
C ALA A 20 6.74 1.39 -0.03
N ALA A 21 5.54 1.10 -0.56
CA ALA A 21 4.61 0.16 0.06
C ALA A 21 5.16 -1.27 0.07
N SER A 22 5.73 -1.74 -1.05
CA SER A 22 6.36 -3.07 -1.13
C SER A 22 7.52 -3.20 -0.16
N PHE A 23 8.45 -2.25 -0.17
CA PHE A 23 9.61 -2.26 0.71
C PHE A 23 9.19 -2.34 2.18
N ASN A 24 8.28 -1.48 2.61
CA ASN A 24 7.78 -1.44 3.99
C ASN A 24 7.05 -2.73 4.36
N LEU A 25 6.25 -3.31 3.44
CA LEU A 25 5.51 -4.55 3.67
C LEU A 25 6.45 -5.73 3.94
N TYR A 26 7.50 -5.87 3.14
CA TYR A 26 8.49 -6.94 3.33
C TYR A 26 9.36 -6.67 4.55
N MET A 27 9.78 -5.43 4.77
CA MET A 27 10.60 -5.07 5.92
C MET A 27 9.88 -5.38 7.25
N ILE A 28 8.60 -5.01 7.40
CA ILE A 28 7.85 -5.33 8.60
C ILE A 28 7.57 -6.83 8.72
N GLY A 29 7.42 -7.53 7.60
CA GLY A 29 7.30 -8.99 7.56
C GLY A 29 8.55 -9.69 8.13
N PHE A 30 9.73 -9.26 7.73
CA PHE A 30 10.99 -9.77 8.28
C PHE A 30 11.20 -9.35 9.74
N TYR A 31 10.78 -8.15 10.12
CA TYR A 31 10.89 -7.66 11.49
C TYR A 31 10.03 -8.47 12.48
N MET A 32 8.95 -9.09 12.04
CA MET A 32 8.08 -9.92 12.90
C MET A 32 8.80 -11.07 13.59
N LYS A 33 9.94 -11.56 13.05
CA LYS A 33 10.76 -12.58 13.71
C LYS A 33 11.32 -12.14 15.08
N TYR A 34 11.47 -10.83 15.29
CA TYR A 34 11.99 -10.28 16.55
C TYR A 34 10.88 -9.99 17.58
N VAL A 35 9.64 -9.92 17.13
CA VAL A 35 8.49 -9.58 17.98
C VAL A 35 7.79 -10.84 18.52
N SER A 36 7.86 -11.94 17.81
CA SER A 36 7.13 -13.17 18.14
C SER A 36 8.04 -14.34 18.44
N SER A 37 7.77 -15.04 19.55
CA SER A 37 8.46 -16.28 19.92
C SER A 37 8.20 -17.44 18.95
N ASN A 38 7.05 -17.42 18.25
CA ASN A 38 6.64 -18.41 17.24
C ASN A 38 6.35 -17.74 15.90
N LEU A 39 7.37 -17.65 15.03
CA LEU A 39 7.28 -17.01 13.73
C LEU A 39 6.15 -17.59 12.85
N PHE A 40 5.97 -18.92 12.87
CA PHE A 40 4.95 -19.58 12.06
C PHE A 40 3.53 -19.15 12.44
N ILE A 41 3.20 -19.18 13.74
CA ILE A 41 1.88 -18.78 14.27
C ILE A 41 1.64 -17.28 13.99
N SER A 42 2.64 -16.44 14.22
CA SER A 42 2.53 -15.00 13.98
C SER A 42 2.30 -14.68 12.50
N THR A 43 2.99 -15.36 11.60
CA THR A 43 2.80 -15.19 10.16
C THR A 43 1.41 -15.66 9.73
N LEU A 44 0.92 -16.79 10.25
CA LEU A 44 -0.42 -17.31 9.97
C LEU A 44 -1.51 -16.34 10.42
N ILE A 45 -1.42 -15.83 11.66
CA ILE A 45 -2.36 -14.82 12.19
C ILE A 45 -2.33 -13.56 11.34
N SER A 46 -1.15 -13.09 10.92
CA SER A 46 -1.02 -11.93 10.06
C SER A 46 -1.66 -12.13 8.69
N CYS A 47 -1.45 -13.29 8.05
CA CYS A 47 -2.08 -13.61 6.77
C CYS A 47 -3.61 -13.68 6.88
N LEU A 48 -4.14 -14.27 7.96
CA LEU A 48 -5.58 -14.30 8.21
C LEU A 48 -6.14 -12.89 8.48
N GLY A 49 -5.40 -12.05 9.18
CA GLY A 49 -5.75 -10.65 9.41
C GLY A 49 -5.70 -9.77 8.15
N ASP A 50 -4.86 -10.11 7.18
CA ASP A 50 -4.76 -9.38 5.91
C ASP A 50 -6.04 -9.50 5.06
N LEU A 51 -6.82 -10.60 5.18
CA LEU A 51 -8.04 -10.81 4.39
C LEU A 51 -9.14 -9.77 4.66
N PRO A 52 -9.63 -9.59 5.90
CA PRO A 52 -10.66 -8.59 6.19
C PRO A 52 -10.16 -7.17 5.93
N LEU A 53 -8.86 -6.92 6.11
CA LEU A 53 -8.25 -5.60 5.85
C LEU A 53 -8.18 -5.27 4.37
N SER A 54 -7.92 -6.25 3.51
CA SER A 54 -7.95 -6.05 2.05
C SER A 54 -9.37 -5.71 1.58
N VAL A 55 -10.40 -6.35 2.14
CA VAL A 55 -11.80 -6.03 1.85
C VAL A 55 -12.16 -4.62 2.32
N ALA A 56 -11.81 -4.27 3.56
CA ALA A 56 -12.03 -2.93 4.11
C ALA A 56 -11.26 -1.86 3.33
N GLY A 57 -10.03 -2.17 2.90
CA GLY A 57 -9.21 -1.31 2.04
C GLY A 57 -9.86 -1.04 0.69
N GLY A 58 -10.39 -2.08 0.03
CA GLY A 58 -11.12 -1.95 -1.23
C GLY A 58 -12.39 -1.11 -1.09
N PHE A 59 -13.16 -1.31 -0.02
CA PHE A 59 -14.35 -0.54 0.29
C PHE A 59 -14.01 0.95 0.52
N THR A 60 -12.98 1.22 1.33
CA THR A 60 -12.49 2.58 1.59
C THR A 60 -12.02 3.25 0.30
N TYR A 61 -11.30 2.53 -0.55
CA TYR A 61 -10.84 3.01 -1.85
C TYR A 61 -12.01 3.38 -2.76
N HIS A 62 -13.05 2.54 -2.82
CA HIS A 62 -14.23 2.79 -3.66
C HIS A 62 -15.00 4.05 -3.23
N HIS A 63 -15.16 4.28 -1.92
CA HIS A 63 -15.92 5.43 -1.40
C HIS A 63 -15.13 6.74 -1.38
N LEU A 64 -13.88 6.69 -1.00
CA LEU A 64 -13.05 7.90 -0.79
C LEU A 64 -12.17 8.27 -2.01
N GLY A 65 -11.97 7.33 -2.93
CA GLY A 65 -11.07 7.48 -4.07
C GLY A 65 -9.60 7.17 -3.73
N PRO A 66 -8.73 7.03 -4.76
CA PRO A 66 -7.36 6.55 -4.61
C PRO A 66 -6.50 7.41 -3.69
N ARG A 67 -6.52 8.71 -3.88
CA ARG A 67 -5.70 9.67 -3.13
C ARG A 67 -6.00 9.66 -1.64
N ARG A 68 -7.30 9.79 -1.27
CA ARG A 68 -7.72 9.89 0.13
C ARG A 68 -7.52 8.57 0.87
N ALA A 69 -7.84 7.45 0.23
CA ALA A 69 -7.65 6.13 0.81
C ALA A 69 -6.17 5.86 1.13
N MET A 70 -5.26 6.11 0.18
CA MET A 70 -3.82 5.97 0.40
C MET A 70 -3.30 6.87 1.51
N CYS A 71 -3.76 8.13 1.59
CA CYS A 71 -3.37 9.04 2.65
C CYS A 71 -3.78 8.54 4.04
N ILE A 72 -5.00 8.01 4.18
CA ILE A 72 -5.49 7.43 5.45
C ILE A 72 -4.64 6.23 5.86
N PHE A 73 -4.42 5.28 4.95
CA PHE A 73 -3.66 4.07 5.24
C PHE A 73 -2.20 4.36 5.58
N LEU A 74 -1.56 5.28 4.86
CA LEU A 74 -0.20 5.72 5.17
C LEU A 74 -0.13 6.45 6.51
N SER A 75 -1.13 7.25 6.86
CA SER A 75 -1.17 7.91 8.18
C SER A 75 -1.27 6.89 9.32
N VAL A 76 -2.07 5.83 9.15
CA VAL A 76 -2.15 4.72 10.11
C VAL A 76 -0.82 4.00 10.24
N ALA A 77 -0.14 3.73 9.10
CA ALA A 77 1.17 3.10 9.09
C ALA A 77 2.25 3.95 9.79
N ILE A 78 2.25 5.26 9.55
CA ILE A 78 3.18 6.21 10.19
C ILE A 78 2.95 6.26 11.70
N PHE A 79 1.69 6.38 12.13
CA PHE A 79 1.34 6.39 13.54
C PHE A 79 1.81 5.12 14.26
N GLY A 80 1.53 3.95 13.68
CA GLY A 80 1.98 2.67 14.22
C GLY A 80 3.50 2.55 14.23
N GLY A 81 4.20 2.96 13.16
CA GLY A 81 5.66 2.91 13.07
C GLY A 81 6.36 3.84 14.07
N ILE A 82 5.88 5.07 14.25
CA ILE A 82 6.41 6.01 15.26
C ILE A 82 6.17 5.45 16.67
N SER A 83 4.96 4.93 16.95
CA SER A 83 4.66 4.32 18.23
C SER A 83 5.58 3.14 18.54
N LEU A 84 5.86 2.28 17.55
CA LEU A 84 6.80 1.18 17.68
C LEU A 84 8.24 1.66 17.96
N SER A 85 8.68 2.72 17.31
CA SER A 85 10.03 3.26 17.52
C SER A 85 10.22 3.82 18.93
N THR A 86 9.20 4.42 19.53
CA THR A 86 9.25 4.96 20.90
C THR A 86 9.13 3.86 21.96
N TRP A 87 8.34 2.81 21.71
CA TRP A 87 8.15 1.71 22.67
C TRP A 87 9.25 0.65 22.64
N ALA A 88 9.94 0.48 21.52
CA ALA A 88 11.09 -0.42 21.43
C ALA A 88 12.23 -0.07 22.40
N THR A 89 12.19 1.13 22.99
CA THR A 89 13.18 1.62 23.96
C THR A 89 12.72 1.46 25.43
N THR A 90 11.52 0.91 25.68
CA THR A 90 10.93 0.86 27.04
C THR A 90 10.80 -0.59 27.51
N ASP A 91 11.58 -0.97 28.53
CA ASP A 91 11.57 -2.28 29.19
C ASP A 91 10.38 -2.46 30.14
N SER A 92 9.18 -2.75 29.67
CA SER A 92 8.06 -3.09 30.54
C SER A 92 7.28 -4.31 30.05
N GLY A 93 6.96 -5.25 30.94
CA GLY A 93 6.33 -6.54 30.61
C GLY A 93 4.93 -6.45 29.96
N ILE A 94 4.22 -5.33 30.11
CA ILE A 94 2.96 -5.01 29.41
C ILE A 94 3.22 -4.69 27.93
N ALA A 95 4.46 -4.40 27.57
CA ALA A 95 4.87 -3.96 26.25
C ALA A 95 4.69 -5.04 25.18
N THR A 96 4.82 -6.33 25.47
CA THR A 96 4.85 -7.37 24.42
C THR A 96 3.54 -7.48 23.64
N ALA A 97 2.39 -7.50 24.34
CA ALA A 97 1.09 -7.55 23.70
C ALA A 97 0.80 -6.26 22.93
N LEU A 98 1.16 -5.10 23.50
CA LEU A 98 0.96 -3.81 22.86
C LEU A 98 1.84 -3.66 21.61
N ILE A 99 3.09 -4.10 21.67
CA ILE A 99 4.01 -4.12 20.53
C ILE A 99 3.40 -4.97 19.40
N SER A 100 2.87 -6.15 19.71
CA SER A 100 2.23 -7.01 18.70
C SER A 100 1.04 -6.34 18.03
N ILE A 101 0.20 -5.64 18.77
CA ILE A 101 -0.94 -4.87 18.24
C ILE A 101 -0.46 -3.72 17.35
N LEU A 102 0.57 -2.98 17.77
CA LEU A 102 1.14 -1.89 16.98
C LEU A 102 1.78 -2.39 15.68
N VAL A 103 2.47 -3.53 15.72
CA VAL A 103 3.01 -4.17 14.50
C VAL A 103 1.90 -4.55 13.54
N LEU A 104 0.81 -5.17 14.03
CA LEU A 104 -0.35 -5.50 13.21
C LEU A 104 -1.02 -4.25 12.62
N LEU A 105 -1.16 -3.19 13.40
CA LEU A 105 -1.74 -1.92 12.94
C LEU A 105 -0.87 -1.27 11.85
N THR A 106 0.44 -1.23 12.06
CA THR A 106 1.39 -0.69 11.07
C THR A 106 1.34 -1.52 9.78
N ARG A 107 1.40 -2.84 9.90
CA ARG A 107 1.32 -3.78 8.79
C ARG A 107 0.03 -3.61 7.99
N SER A 108 -1.10 -3.46 8.69
CA SER A 108 -2.41 -3.30 8.04
C SER A 108 -2.49 -2.02 7.20
N GLY A 109 -1.97 -0.90 7.71
CA GLY A 109 -1.90 0.36 6.96
C GLY A 109 -1.02 0.25 5.71
N ILE A 110 0.14 -0.41 5.82
CA ILE A 110 1.04 -0.64 4.68
C ILE A 110 0.39 -1.58 3.66
N LYS A 111 -0.23 -2.68 4.12
CA LYS A 111 -0.90 -3.65 3.24
C LYS A 111 -2.06 -3.01 2.49
N ALA A 112 -2.92 -2.25 3.16
CA ALA A 112 -4.01 -1.54 2.51
C ALA A 112 -3.51 -0.49 1.50
N THR A 113 -2.38 0.18 1.77
CA THR A 113 -1.73 1.07 0.78
C THR A 113 -1.24 0.28 -0.43
N PHE A 114 -0.62 -0.87 -0.21
CA PHE A 114 -0.13 -1.73 -1.29
C PHE A 114 -1.28 -2.20 -2.19
N ASP A 115 -2.37 -2.70 -1.61
CA ASP A 115 -3.57 -3.12 -2.35
C ASP A 115 -4.20 -1.93 -3.10
N SER A 116 -4.20 -0.74 -2.50
CA SER A 116 -4.64 0.50 -3.15
C SER A 116 -3.79 0.89 -4.36
N CYS A 117 -2.49 0.56 -4.38
CA CYS A 117 -1.63 0.79 -5.55
C CYS A 117 -2.07 -0.08 -6.75
N TYR A 118 -2.50 -1.34 -6.52
CA TYR A 118 -3.05 -2.20 -7.57
C TYR A 118 -4.34 -1.61 -8.15
N LEU A 119 -5.26 -1.19 -7.28
CA LEU A 119 -6.51 -0.55 -7.70
C LEU A 119 -6.26 0.77 -8.43
N ALA A 120 -5.29 1.57 -7.96
CA ALA A 120 -4.93 2.83 -8.59
C ALA A 120 -4.37 2.63 -10.01
N ASN A 121 -3.56 1.60 -10.22
CA ASN A 121 -3.03 1.28 -11.54
C ASN A 121 -4.16 1.00 -12.55
N SER A 122 -5.17 0.25 -12.16
CA SER A 122 -6.31 -0.09 -13.02
C SER A 122 -7.28 1.07 -13.24
N THR A 123 -7.38 2.01 -12.29
CA THR A 123 -8.35 3.13 -12.37
C THR A 123 -7.76 4.41 -12.96
N ILE A 124 -6.45 4.63 -12.84
CA ILE A 124 -5.79 5.87 -13.30
C ILE A 124 -5.34 5.75 -14.77
N PHE A 125 -4.93 4.55 -15.20
CA PHE A 125 -4.43 4.34 -16.56
C PHE A 125 -5.46 3.67 -17.46
N PRO A 126 -5.49 4.06 -18.76
CA PRO A 126 -6.28 3.35 -19.77
C PRO A 126 -5.85 1.87 -19.85
N ALA A 127 -6.77 0.96 -20.17
CA ALA A 127 -6.54 -0.49 -20.21
C ALA A 127 -5.31 -0.89 -21.05
N ILE A 128 -5.09 -0.23 -22.20
CA ILE A 128 -3.94 -0.47 -23.10
C ILE A 128 -2.61 -0.19 -22.41
N PHE A 129 -2.56 0.81 -21.52
CA PHE A 129 -1.33 1.26 -20.85
C PHE A 129 -1.15 0.66 -19.43
N ALA A 130 -2.26 0.22 -18.82
CA ALA A 130 -2.28 -0.27 -17.45
C ALA A 130 -1.33 -1.48 -17.23
N GLY A 131 -1.27 -2.41 -18.19
CA GLY A 131 -0.37 -3.56 -18.13
C GLY A 131 1.12 -3.18 -18.12
N THR A 132 1.50 -2.24 -18.98
CA THR A 132 2.89 -1.75 -19.04
C THR A 132 3.25 -0.97 -17.79
N ALA A 133 2.35 -0.11 -17.29
CA ALA A 133 2.53 0.63 -16.03
C ALA A 133 2.69 -0.34 -14.85
N PHE A 134 1.88 -1.38 -14.79
CA PHE A 134 1.96 -2.44 -13.80
C PHE A 134 3.33 -3.15 -13.83
N GLY A 135 3.82 -3.49 -15.02
CA GLY A 135 5.15 -4.10 -15.21
C GLY A 135 6.28 -3.24 -14.64
N PHE A 136 6.29 -1.94 -14.96
CA PHE A 136 7.28 -1.00 -14.44
C PHE A 136 7.19 -0.83 -12.91
N CYS A 137 5.99 -0.74 -12.36
CA CYS A 137 5.78 -0.65 -10.91
C CYS A 137 6.32 -1.89 -10.19
N ASN A 138 6.00 -3.09 -10.69
CA ASN A 138 6.48 -4.33 -10.10
C ASN A 138 8.00 -4.50 -10.22
N LEU A 139 8.57 -4.19 -11.38
CA LEU A 139 10.02 -4.28 -11.59
C LEU A 139 10.76 -3.37 -10.59
N GLY A 140 10.37 -2.11 -10.51
CA GLY A 140 10.95 -1.16 -9.57
C GLY A 140 10.81 -1.61 -8.11
N ALA A 141 9.61 -2.09 -7.74
CA ALA A 141 9.35 -2.61 -6.40
C ALA A 141 10.25 -3.81 -6.06
N LYS A 142 10.40 -4.78 -6.96
CA LYS A 142 11.21 -5.99 -6.71
C LYS A 142 12.69 -5.67 -6.54
N ILE A 143 13.25 -4.76 -7.36
CA ILE A 143 14.65 -4.33 -7.24
C ILE A 143 14.92 -3.72 -5.86
N VAL A 144 14.05 -2.81 -5.39
CA VAL A 144 14.25 -2.13 -4.11
C VAL A 144 13.94 -3.04 -2.91
N THR A 145 12.98 -3.95 -3.05
CA THR A 145 12.59 -4.88 -1.98
C THR A 145 13.73 -5.84 -1.59
N ILE A 146 14.71 -6.10 -2.45
CA ILE A 146 15.90 -6.90 -2.10
C ILE A 146 16.61 -6.32 -0.86
N PHE A 147 16.60 -5.02 -0.69
CA PHE A 147 17.22 -4.34 0.44
C PHE A 147 16.39 -4.37 1.73
N SER A 148 15.13 -4.84 1.69
CA SER A 148 14.25 -4.86 2.86
C SER A 148 14.70 -5.85 3.94
N ALA A 149 15.25 -7.00 3.54
CA ALA A 149 15.73 -8.02 4.47
C ALA A 149 16.94 -7.54 5.32
N PRO A 150 18.05 -7.05 4.72
CA PRO A 150 19.18 -6.54 5.51
C PRO A 150 18.79 -5.30 6.35
N MET A 151 17.87 -4.47 5.87
CA MET A 151 17.38 -3.32 6.66
C MET A 151 16.54 -3.74 7.87
N ALA A 152 15.80 -4.84 7.78
CA ALA A 152 15.04 -5.39 8.90
C ALA A 152 15.94 -6.03 9.99
N GLU A 153 17.18 -6.35 9.66
CA GLU A 153 18.15 -6.93 10.61
C GLU A 153 18.92 -5.88 11.41
N LEU A 154 18.76 -4.61 11.12
CA LEU A 154 19.33 -3.53 11.91
C LEU A 154 18.76 -3.53 13.33
N GLN A 155 19.58 -3.05 14.28
CA GLN A 155 19.14 -2.96 15.68
C GLN A 155 17.93 -2.05 15.84
N PRO A 156 16.90 -2.47 16.63
CA PRO A 156 15.82 -1.57 17.02
C PRO A 156 16.37 -0.30 17.69
N PRO A 157 15.81 0.91 17.43
CA PRO A 157 14.58 1.22 16.68
C PRO A 157 14.77 1.54 15.18
N VAL A 158 15.97 1.34 14.62
CA VAL A 158 16.34 1.81 13.26
C VAL A 158 15.37 1.35 12.16
N PRO A 159 14.96 0.07 12.07
CA PRO A 159 14.02 -0.37 11.03
C PRO A 159 12.69 0.38 11.06
N MET A 160 12.16 0.68 12.25
CA MET A 160 10.88 1.36 12.41
C MET A 160 10.98 2.85 12.04
N ILE A 161 12.13 3.48 12.27
CA ILE A 161 12.39 4.85 11.83
C ILE A 161 12.45 4.91 10.30
N ILE A 162 13.16 3.98 9.65
CA ILE A 162 13.25 3.89 8.19
C ILE A 162 11.84 3.71 7.58
N LEU A 163 11.04 2.78 8.15
CA LEU A 163 9.67 2.53 7.74
C LEU A 163 8.82 3.81 7.82
N SER A 164 8.88 4.50 8.95
CA SER A 164 8.08 5.72 9.20
C SER A 164 8.50 6.86 8.27
N CYS A 165 9.80 7.06 8.05
CA CYS A 165 10.33 8.07 7.12
C CYS A 165 9.90 7.78 5.68
N LEU A 166 10.00 6.52 5.24
CA LEU A 166 9.60 6.13 3.88
C LEU A 166 8.08 6.25 3.71
N ALA A 167 7.28 5.89 4.72
CA ALA A 167 5.83 6.08 4.70
C ALA A 167 5.44 7.57 4.68
N ALA A 168 6.18 8.44 5.40
CA ALA A 168 5.94 9.88 5.39
C ALA A 168 6.23 10.51 4.01
N THR A 169 7.32 10.13 3.36
CA THR A 169 7.60 10.59 1.98
C THR A 169 6.59 10.03 0.98
N ALA A 170 6.12 8.79 1.17
CA ALA A 170 5.05 8.20 0.38
C ALA A 170 3.71 8.94 0.58
N LEU A 171 3.42 9.40 1.80
CA LEU A 171 2.24 10.22 2.09
C LEU A 171 2.26 11.53 1.28
N VAL A 172 3.41 12.22 1.25
CA VAL A 172 3.57 13.44 0.43
C VAL A 172 3.35 13.11 -1.05
N ALA A 173 3.92 12.01 -1.55
CA ALA A 173 3.72 11.58 -2.94
C ALA A 173 2.24 11.25 -3.23
N ALA A 174 1.52 10.61 -2.30
CA ALA A 174 0.09 10.32 -2.43
C ALA A 174 -0.76 11.60 -2.52
N PHE A 175 -0.39 12.66 -1.81
CA PHE A 175 -1.03 13.98 -1.95
C PHE A 175 -0.86 14.60 -3.33
N MET A 176 0.24 14.32 -4.01
CA MET A 176 0.50 14.82 -5.37
C MET A 176 -0.20 14.00 -6.46
N LEU A 177 -0.80 12.86 -6.13
CA LEU A 177 -1.51 12.00 -7.07
C LEU A 177 -2.72 12.73 -7.65
N GLN A 178 -2.80 12.81 -8.97
CA GLN A 178 -3.89 13.48 -9.69
C GLN A 178 -4.98 12.49 -10.06
N GLU A 179 -6.11 12.56 -9.36
CA GLU A 179 -7.27 11.70 -9.64
C GLU A 179 -7.89 12.01 -11.01
N PRO A 180 -8.31 11.00 -11.77
CA PRO A 180 -9.12 11.21 -12.96
C PRO A 180 -10.47 11.84 -12.55
N PRO A 181 -11.05 12.75 -13.35
CA PRO A 181 -12.33 13.33 -13.04
C PRO A 181 -13.41 12.23 -13.00
N LYS A 182 -14.22 12.20 -11.93
CA LYS A 182 -15.28 11.17 -11.72
C LYS A 182 -16.19 10.96 -12.95
N LYS A 183 -16.40 12.01 -13.75
CA LYS A 183 -17.18 11.93 -15.00
C LYS A 183 -16.56 11.01 -16.07
N SER A 184 -15.25 10.79 -16.09
CA SER A 184 -14.62 9.90 -17.06
C SER A 184 -14.80 8.43 -16.69
N LEU A 185 -14.78 8.12 -15.39
CA LEU A 185 -15.02 6.76 -14.89
C LEU A 185 -16.47 6.32 -15.14
N LEU A 186 -17.45 7.18 -14.83
CA LEU A 186 -18.87 6.91 -15.09
C LEU A 186 -19.20 6.77 -16.58
N LYS A 187 -18.47 7.46 -17.44
CA LYS A 187 -18.65 7.36 -18.90
C LYS A 187 -18.06 6.07 -19.47
N GLU A 188 -16.96 5.60 -18.89
CA GLU A 188 -16.33 4.33 -19.28
C GLU A 188 -17.17 3.13 -18.79
N GLU A 189 -17.70 3.20 -17.57
CA GLU A 189 -18.60 2.20 -16.99
C GLU A 189 -19.93 2.11 -17.78
N SER A 190 -20.50 3.25 -18.19
CA SER A 190 -21.70 3.29 -19.02
C SER A 190 -21.46 2.82 -20.47
N ALA A 191 -20.26 2.95 -21.00
CA ALA A 191 -19.91 2.44 -22.31
C ALA A 191 -19.76 0.91 -22.29
N VAL A 192 -19.07 0.34 -21.30
CA VAL A 192 -18.92 -1.11 -21.10
C VAL A 192 -20.27 -1.79 -20.86
N THR A 193 -21.17 -1.14 -20.09
CA THR A 193 -22.52 -1.68 -19.84
C THR A 193 -23.37 -1.68 -21.13
N LYS A 194 -23.21 -0.69 -22.00
CA LYS A 194 -23.88 -0.66 -23.31
C LYS A 194 -23.39 -1.74 -24.26
N ASP A 195 -22.06 -1.96 -24.34
CA ASP A 195 -21.48 -3.00 -25.20
C ASP A 195 -21.90 -4.40 -24.74
N ASN A 196 -22.00 -4.64 -23.43
CA ASN A 196 -22.48 -5.93 -22.90
C ASN A 196 -23.97 -6.17 -23.18
N ASN A 197 -24.81 -5.14 -23.19
CA ASN A 197 -26.24 -5.26 -23.51
C ASN A 197 -26.47 -5.50 -25.02
N THR A 198 -25.71 -4.86 -25.89
CA THR A 198 -25.78 -5.12 -27.36
C THR A 198 -25.34 -6.53 -27.74
N ASN A 199 -24.30 -7.06 -27.10
CA ASN A 199 -23.84 -8.44 -27.33
C ASN A 199 -24.81 -9.51 -26.83
N ASN A 200 -25.65 -9.20 -25.81
CA ASN A 200 -26.69 -10.11 -25.31
C ASN A 200 -27.99 -10.06 -26.11
N GLU A 201 -28.21 -9.05 -26.95
CA GLU A 201 -29.36 -8.96 -27.85
C GLU A 201 -29.12 -9.61 -29.23
N GLU A 202 -27.83 -9.91 -29.57
CA GLU A 202 -27.44 -10.56 -30.83
C GLU A 202 -27.26 -12.08 -30.68
N THR A 203 -27.42 -12.67 -29.51
CA THR A 203 -27.34 -14.11 -29.22
C THR A 203 -28.71 -14.68 -28.91
#